data_bc30a5c4377fab6f8979be0433fd8a38
#
_entry.id   bc30a5c4377fab6f8979be0433fd8a38
#
_cell.length_a   1.000
_cell.length_b   1.000
_cell.length_c   1.000
_cell.angle_alpha   90.00
_cell.angle_beta   90.00
_cell.angle_gamma   90.00
#
_symmetry.space_group_name_H-M   'P 1'
#
loop_
_entity.id
_entity.type
_entity.pdbx_description
1 polymer ?
#
loop_
_entity_poly.entity_id
_entity_poly.type
_entity_poly.pdbx_seq_one_letter_code
_entity_poly.pdbx_strand_id
1 'polypeptide(L)'
;YKRGIIRYAENYDKYFKSMLEEKGFQYELVTEFTYSLIMSADNPLAKKEVITFDDLTDYIEIAHADPYVPSMPLSKVVKEELPDNIDRRIFIFERASQFDLLSLNPETFMWVSPAPQSLLERYNLVLKKCADNKKVYKDVLIYKNGYKLSKLDRQFITELCESKRKYI
;
A
#
# COMPACT_ATOMS: atom_id res chain seq x y z
N TYR A 1 -4.33 8.50 -20.94
CA TYR A 1 -4.47 9.20 -19.63
C TYR A 1 -3.53 10.39 -19.60
N LYS A 2 -3.93 11.51 -18.96
CA LYS A 2 -3.17 12.76 -18.90
C LYS A 2 -2.51 12.99 -17.54
N ARG A 3 -3.03 12.30 -16.51
CA ARG A 3 -2.53 12.31 -15.12
C ARG A 3 -2.84 10.98 -14.45
N GLY A 4 -2.16 10.69 -13.35
CA GLY A 4 -2.38 9.52 -12.51
C GLY A 4 -1.64 9.61 -11.19
N ILE A 5 -1.89 8.65 -10.33
CA ILE A 5 -1.07 8.40 -9.15
C ILE A 5 -0.40 7.05 -9.34
N ILE A 6 0.90 7.00 -9.09
CA ILE A 6 1.66 5.75 -9.08
C ILE A 6 2.22 5.52 -7.69
N ARG A 7 2.29 4.26 -7.30
CA ARG A 7 2.89 3.81 -6.04
C ARG A 7 4.07 2.90 -6.34
N TYR A 8 5.17 3.11 -5.63
CA TYR A 8 6.35 2.26 -5.69
C TYR A 8 7.15 2.32 -4.39
N ALA A 9 7.96 1.29 -4.14
CA ALA A 9 8.88 1.31 -3.01
C ALA A 9 10.08 2.22 -3.30
N GLU A 10 10.60 2.88 -2.27
CA GLU A 10 11.67 3.87 -2.36
C GLU A 10 12.93 3.36 -3.07
N ASN A 11 13.26 2.09 -2.92
CA ASN A 11 14.39 1.47 -3.62
C ASN A 11 14.29 1.53 -5.15
N TYR A 12 13.08 1.74 -5.71
CA TYR A 12 12.84 1.93 -7.14
C TYR A 12 12.71 3.40 -7.56
N ASP A 13 12.94 4.37 -6.67
CA ASP A 13 12.72 5.80 -6.93
C ASP A 13 13.47 6.28 -8.18
N LYS A 14 14.76 5.92 -8.29
CA LYS A 14 15.59 6.28 -9.44
C LYS A 14 15.05 5.72 -10.76
N TYR A 15 14.60 4.46 -10.74
CA TYR A 15 14.03 3.80 -11.92
C TYR A 15 12.75 4.49 -12.38
N PHE A 16 11.81 4.73 -11.46
CA PHE A 16 10.53 5.35 -11.80
C PHE A 16 10.71 6.79 -12.28
N LYS A 17 11.60 7.57 -11.67
CA LYS A 17 11.93 8.94 -12.11
C LYS A 17 12.48 8.96 -13.53
N SER A 18 13.48 8.15 -13.84
CA SER A 18 14.03 8.05 -15.22
C SER A 18 12.96 7.63 -16.22
N MET A 19 12.15 6.64 -15.91
CA MET A 19 11.05 6.19 -16.77
C MET A 19 10.01 7.29 -17.04
N LEU A 20 9.67 8.08 -16.04
CA LEU A 20 8.71 9.18 -16.17
C LEU A 20 9.28 10.31 -17.05
N GLU A 21 10.53 10.66 -16.86
CA GLU A 21 11.24 11.68 -17.65
C GLU A 21 11.32 11.26 -19.12
N GLU A 22 11.74 10.01 -19.40
CA GLU A 22 11.78 9.45 -20.77
C GLU A 22 10.41 9.49 -21.47
N LYS A 23 9.34 9.25 -20.70
CA LYS A 23 7.96 9.28 -21.23
C LYS A 23 7.35 10.68 -21.27
N GLY A 24 8.10 11.72 -20.90
CA GLY A 24 7.65 13.11 -20.90
C GLY A 24 6.58 13.40 -19.83
N PHE A 25 6.73 12.81 -18.65
CA PHE A 25 5.88 13.11 -17.49
C PHE A 25 6.63 13.98 -16.46
N GLN A 26 5.89 14.89 -15.85
CA GLN A 26 6.26 15.52 -14.60
C GLN A 26 5.70 14.70 -13.44
N TYR A 27 6.34 14.83 -12.27
CA TYR A 27 5.94 14.10 -11.08
C TYR A 27 6.09 14.95 -9.81
N GLU A 28 5.20 14.73 -8.86
CA GLU A 28 5.20 15.39 -7.55
C GLU A 28 4.94 14.36 -6.46
N LEU A 29 5.76 14.38 -5.39
CA LEU A 29 5.56 13.49 -4.25
C LEU A 29 4.27 13.87 -3.52
N VAL A 30 3.35 12.93 -3.42
CA VAL A 30 2.13 13.08 -2.63
C VAL A 30 2.40 12.73 -1.17
N THR A 31 2.93 11.52 -0.92
CA THR A 31 3.25 11.07 0.43
C THR A 31 4.26 9.94 0.42
N GLU A 32 4.91 9.75 1.58
CA GLU A 32 5.73 8.58 1.92
C GLU A 32 5.10 7.89 3.13
N PHE A 33 5.13 6.56 3.15
CA PHE A 33 4.59 5.78 4.25
C PHE A 33 5.22 4.39 4.30
N THR A 34 5.09 3.73 5.44
CA THR A 34 5.35 2.30 5.60
C THR A 34 4.02 1.56 5.69
N TYR A 35 3.96 0.34 5.16
CA TYR A 35 2.76 -0.49 5.35
C TYR A 35 2.58 -0.84 6.83
N SER A 36 1.32 -0.83 7.26
CA SER A 36 0.86 -1.35 8.53
C SER A 36 0.19 -2.70 8.33
N LEU A 37 0.08 -3.46 9.39
CA LEU A 37 -0.74 -4.67 9.43
C LEU A 37 -2.19 -4.26 9.70
N ILE A 38 -3.12 -4.80 8.92
CA ILE A 38 -4.55 -4.76 9.21
C ILE A 38 -5.02 -6.18 9.53
N MET A 39 -5.82 -6.31 10.56
CA MET A 39 -6.33 -7.60 11.04
C MET A 39 -7.63 -7.40 11.82
N SER A 40 -8.35 -8.48 12.09
CA SER A 40 -9.49 -8.45 13.01
C SER A 40 -9.08 -7.92 14.38
N ALA A 41 -9.96 -7.16 15.04
CA ALA A 41 -9.77 -6.78 16.45
C ALA A 41 -9.71 -8.00 17.39
N ASP A 42 -10.25 -9.14 16.95
CA ASP A 42 -10.22 -10.41 17.69
C ASP A 42 -8.93 -11.23 17.45
N ASN A 43 -8.07 -10.78 16.52
CA ASN A 43 -6.76 -11.40 16.30
C ASN A 43 -5.89 -11.26 17.57
N PRO A 44 -5.26 -12.34 18.06
CA PRO A 44 -4.38 -12.26 19.24
C PRO A 44 -3.26 -11.21 19.13
N LEU A 45 -2.73 -10.98 17.92
CA LEU A 45 -1.72 -9.96 17.65
C LEU A 45 -2.24 -8.52 17.87
N ALA A 46 -3.55 -8.30 17.79
CA ALA A 46 -4.15 -6.99 18.03
C ALA A 46 -3.86 -6.48 19.45
N LYS A 47 -3.67 -7.38 20.42
CA LYS A 47 -3.38 -7.07 21.83
C LYS A 47 -1.90 -6.87 22.13
N LYS A 48 -0.99 -7.21 21.19
CA LYS A 48 0.45 -7.01 21.37
C LYS A 48 0.81 -5.54 21.23
N GLU A 49 1.73 -5.07 22.05
CA GLU A 49 2.30 -3.72 21.93
C GLU A 49 3.26 -3.63 20.75
N VAL A 50 4.10 -4.64 20.58
CA VAL A 50 5.09 -4.72 19.51
C VAL A 50 4.87 -6.02 18.73
N ILE A 51 4.75 -5.93 17.42
CA ILE A 51 4.65 -7.08 16.50
C ILE A 51 5.93 -7.11 15.67
N THR A 52 6.52 -8.29 15.55
CA THR A 52 7.72 -8.59 14.74
C THR A 52 7.37 -9.49 13.55
N PHE A 53 8.31 -9.72 12.63
CA PHE A 53 8.09 -10.69 11.55
C PHE A 53 7.92 -12.12 12.06
N ASP A 54 8.62 -12.49 13.13
CA ASP A 54 8.50 -13.82 13.72
C ASP A 54 7.09 -14.08 14.26
N ASP A 55 6.44 -13.06 14.80
CA ASP A 55 5.06 -13.17 15.28
C ASP A 55 4.04 -13.48 14.18
N LEU A 56 4.37 -13.18 12.93
CA LEU A 56 3.48 -13.37 11.79
C LEU A 56 3.53 -14.80 11.22
N THR A 57 4.53 -15.60 11.57
CA THR A 57 4.76 -16.93 10.99
C THR A 57 3.63 -17.91 11.23
N ASP A 58 2.92 -17.77 12.34
CA ASP A 58 1.78 -18.62 12.70
C ASP A 58 0.46 -18.18 12.06
N TYR A 59 0.43 -17.02 11.40
CA TYR A 59 -0.75 -16.41 10.81
C TYR A 59 -0.77 -16.53 9.29
N ILE A 60 -1.93 -16.27 8.70
CA ILE A 60 -2.16 -16.36 7.25
C ILE A 60 -2.15 -14.94 6.66
N GLU A 61 -1.25 -14.69 5.72
CA GLU A 61 -1.24 -13.43 4.98
C GLU A 61 -2.30 -13.43 3.87
N ILE A 62 -3.15 -12.42 3.84
CA ILE A 62 -3.97 -12.10 2.67
C ILE A 62 -3.17 -11.16 1.78
N ALA A 63 -2.86 -11.59 0.57
CA ALA A 63 -2.04 -10.84 -0.38
C ALA A 63 -2.77 -10.62 -1.70
N HIS A 64 -2.46 -9.51 -2.37
CA HIS A 64 -2.94 -9.29 -3.73
C HIS A 64 -2.08 -10.05 -4.73
N ALA A 65 -2.73 -10.65 -5.73
CA ALA A 65 -2.06 -11.37 -6.83
C ALA A 65 -1.51 -10.42 -7.93
N ASP A 66 -1.56 -9.12 -7.71
CA ASP A 66 -1.11 -8.13 -8.70
C ASP A 66 0.42 -8.17 -8.88
N PRO A 67 0.94 -7.98 -10.11
CA PRO A 67 2.38 -7.86 -10.34
C PRO A 67 2.91 -6.55 -9.73
N TYR A 68 4.04 -6.62 -9.04
CA TYR A 68 4.64 -5.50 -8.31
C TYR A 68 5.12 -4.34 -9.21
N VAL A 69 5.82 -4.67 -10.28
CA VAL A 69 6.39 -3.69 -11.20
C VAL A 69 6.20 -4.17 -12.63
N PRO A 70 5.02 -3.94 -13.22
CA PRO A 70 4.65 -4.52 -14.53
C PRO A 70 5.60 -4.15 -15.69
N SER A 71 6.32 -3.04 -15.58
CA SER A 71 7.23 -2.51 -16.58
C SER A 71 8.67 -3.01 -16.46
N MET A 72 8.98 -3.80 -15.43
CA MET A 72 10.32 -4.37 -15.24
C MET A 72 10.37 -5.83 -15.68
N PRO A 73 11.49 -6.29 -16.27
CA PRO A 73 11.72 -7.71 -16.48
C PRO A 73 11.64 -8.47 -15.13
N LEU A 74 10.96 -9.62 -15.11
CA LEU A 74 10.79 -10.43 -13.89
C LEU A 74 12.12 -10.77 -13.20
N SER A 75 13.21 -10.92 -13.97
CA SER A 75 14.56 -11.14 -13.43
C SER A 75 15.13 -9.97 -12.61
N LYS A 76 14.55 -8.78 -12.73
CA LYS A 76 14.94 -7.57 -11.98
C LYS A 76 13.95 -7.18 -10.90
N VAL A 77 12.81 -7.83 -10.83
CA VAL A 77 11.81 -7.62 -9.79
C VAL A 77 12.22 -8.45 -8.59
N VAL A 78 12.74 -7.79 -7.57
CA VAL A 78 12.86 -8.41 -6.26
C VAL A 78 11.45 -8.55 -5.71
N LYS A 79 11.04 -9.78 -5.40
CA LYS A 79 9.75 -10.00 -4.74
C LYS A 79 9.69 -9.15 -3.49
N GLU A 80 8.67 -8.31 -3.43
CA GLU A 80 8.45 -7.42 -2.29
C GLU A 80 7.63 -8.07 -1.19
N GLU A 81 7.55 -9.39 -1.19
CA GLU A 81 6.86 -10.15 -0.16
C GLU A 81 7.58 -9.94 1.17
N LEU A 82 6.88 -9.44 2.14
CA LEU A 82 7.33 -9.25 3.49
C LEU A 82 6.46 -10.11 4.41
N PRO A 83 7.05 -10.86 5.30
CA PRO A 83 8.41 -11.38 5.31
C PRO A 83 8.55 -12.62 4.40
N ASP A 84 9.77 -12.96 4.01
CA ASP A 84 10.05 -14.14 3.16
C ASP A 84 9.71 -15.47 3.83
N ASN A 85 9.57 -15.50 5.15
CA ASN A 85 9.30 -16.68 5.96
C ASN A 85 7.82 -17.03 6.17
N ILE A 86 6.88 -16.33 5.52
CA ILE A 86 5.46 -16.66 5.58
C ILE A 86 5.11 -17.67 4.49
N ASP A 87 4.86 -18.89 4.90
CA ASP A 87 4.49 -20.00 4.01
C ASP A 87 2.98 -20.04 3.73
N ARG A 88 2.16 -19.40 4.56
CA ARG A 88 0.69 -19.43 4.46
C ARG A 88 0.19 -18.11 3.88
N ARG A 89 -0.27 -18.17 2.61
CA ARG A 89 -0.86 -17.01 1.92
C ARG A 89 -2.15 -17.36 1.21
N ILE A 90 -3.11 -16.45 1.30
CA ILE A 90 -4.33 -16.45 0.49
C ILE A 90 -4.18 -15.32 -0.53
N PHE A 91 -4.09 -15.66 -1.81
CA PHE A 91 -4.04 -14.68 -2.88
C PHE A 91 -5.45 -14.28 -3.32
N ILE A 92 -5.73 -12.99 -3.28
CA ILE A 92 -7.00 -12.42 -3.75
C ILE A 92 -6.78 -11.61 -5.03
N PHE A 93 -7.72 -11.71 -5.96
CA PHE A 93 -7.68 -11.01 -7.24
C PHE A 93 -8.55 -9.76 -7.28
N GLU A 94 -9.49 -9.65 -6.34
CA GLU A 94 -10.36 -8.48 -6.20
C GLU A 94 -10.25 -7.93 -4.77
N ARG A 95 -10.62 -6.65 -4.62
CA ARG A 95 -10.35 -5.92 -3.37
C ARG A 95 -11.59 -5.75 -2.48
N ALA A 96 -12.77 -6.12 -2.95
CA ALA A 96 -14.00 -5.88 -2.21
C ALA A 96 -14.15 -6.80 -1.00
N SER A 97 -13.85 -8.11 -1.15
CA SER A 97 -14.02 -9.12 -0.10
C SER A 97 -12.86 -9.19 0.90
N GLN A 98 -11.76 -8.46 0.68
CA GLN A 98 -10.59 -8.54 1.58
C GLN A 98 -10.93 -8.19 3.04
N PHE A 99 -11.81 -7.22 3.27
CA PHE A 99 -12.16 -6.79 4.62
C PHE A 99 -13.11 -7.76 5.31
N ASP A 100 -14.01 -8.40 4.55
CA ASP A 100 -14.85 -9.47 5.08
C ASP A 100 -14.00 -10.69 5.46
N LEU A 101 -13.02 -11.08 4.64
CA LEU A 101 -12.08 -12.16 4.95
C LEU A 101 -11.33 -11.88 6.24
N LEU A 102 -10.76 -10.68 6.40
CA LEU A 102 -10.04 -10.27 7.60
C LEU A 102 -10.94 -10.27 8.83
N SER A 103 -12.16 -9.73 8.70
CA SER A 103 -13.13 -9.61 9.80
C SER A 103 -13.58 -10.97 10.30
N LEU A 104 -13.85 -11.92 9.40
CA LEU A 104 -14.39 -13.24 9.72
C LEU A 104 -13.31 -14.27 10.10
N ASN A 105 -12.03 -13.98 9.86
CA ASN A 105 -10.92 -14.92 10.10
C ASN A 105 -9.83 -14.27 10.96
N PRO A 106 -9.91 -14.38 12.30
CA PRO A 106 -8.95 -13.76 13.22
C PRO A 106 -7.51 -14.27 13.08
N GLU A 107 -7.28 -15.37 12.36
CA GLU A 107 -5.93 -15.90 12.10
C GLU A 107 -5.27 -15.23 10.87
N THR A 108 -5.93 -14.23 10.27
CA THR A 108 -5.43 -13.58 9.05
C THR A 108 -4.95 -12.17 9.32
N PHE A 109 -4.02 -11.72 8.49
CA PHE A 109 -3.58 -10.32 8.43
C PHE A 109 -3.28 -9.92 6.99
N MET A 110 -3.14 -8.62 6.75
CA MET A 110 -2.78 -8.06 5.46
C MET A 110 -1.90 -6.83 5.65
N TRP A 111 -0.96 -6.59 4.72
CA TRP A 111 -0.22 -5.36 4.64
C TRP A 111 -1.01 -4.28 3.89
N VAL A 112 -1.21 -3.13 4.53
CA VAL A 112 -1.97 -2.02 3.95
C VAL A 112 -1.29 -0.68 4.15
N SER A 113 -1.56 0.26 3.25
CA SER A 113 -1.33 1.69 3.51
C SER A 113 -2.29 2.18 4.60
N PRO A 114 -2.07 3.38 5.18
CA PRO A 114 -3.00 3.97 6.13
C PRO A 114 -4.45 3.87 5.64
N ALA A 115 -5.35 3.46 6.52
CA ALA A 115 -6.76 3.25 6.22
C ALA A 115 -7.64 4.16 7.10
N PRO A 116 -8.81 4.63 6.58
CA PRO A 116 -9.72 5.47 7.35
C PRO A 116 -10.28 4.74 8.56
N GLN A 117 -10.43 5.46 9.68
CA GLN A 117 -10.99 4.92 10.92
C GLN A 117 -12.41 4.34 10.72
N SER A 118 -13.24 5.00 9.90
CA SER A 118 -14.59 4.53 9.58
C SER A 118 -14.63 3.16 8.89
N LEU A 119 -13.57 2.81 8.13
CA LEU A 119 -13.45 1.49 7.54
C LEU A 119 -13.08 0.46 8.61
N LEU A 120 -12.16 0.78 9.50
CA LEU A 120 -11.75 -0.10 10.59
C LEU A 120 -12.93 -0.43 11.51
N GLU A 121 -13.69 0.57 11.91
CA GLU A 121 -14.90 0.41 12.74
C GLU A 121 -15.96 -0.44 12.06
N ARG A 122 -16.22 -0.19 10.76
CA ARG A 122 -17.23 -0.92 9.99
C ARG A 122 -16.98 -2.44 9.95
N TYR A 123 -15.72 -2.86 9.89
CA TYR A 123 -15.33 -4.25 9.74
C TYR A 123 -14.72 -4.86 11.00
N ASN A 124 -14.77 -4.16 12.14
CA ASN A 124 -14.13 -4.58 13.38
C ASN A 124 -12.64 -4.93 13.19
N LEU A 125 -11.91 -4.04 12.52
CA LEU A 125 -10.50 -4.21 12.19
C LEU A 125 -9.64 -3.22 12.97
N VAL A 126 -8.36 -3.56 13.12
CA VAL A 126 -7.34 -2.71 13.73
C VAL A 126 -6.12 -2.60 12.84
N LEU A 127 -5.43 -1.45 12.94
CA LEU A 127 -4.12 -1.23 12.34
C LEU A 127 -3.04 -1.37 13.40
N LYS A 128 -1.99 -2.12 13.08
CA LYS A 128 -0.81 -2.30 13.94
C LYS A 128 0.46 -2.08 13.12
N LYS A 129 1.48 -1.52 13.75
CA LYS A 129 2.81 -1.41 13.14
C LYS A 129 3.60 -2.69 13.39
N CYS A 130 4.36 -3.12 12.39
CA CYS A 130 5.38 -4.15 12.57
C CYS A 130 6.73 -3.48 12.78
N ALA A 131 7.42 -3.81 13.86
CA ALA A 131 8.67 -3.18 14.24
C ALA A 131 9.80 -3.41 13.22
N ASP A 132 9.77 -4.55 12.55
CA ASP A 132 10.79 -4.94 11.57
C ASP A 132 10.55 -4.35 10.19
N ASN A 133 9.33 -3.88 9.90
CA ASN A 133 9.03 -3.28 8.59
C ASN A 133 9.60 -1.86 8.49
N LYS A 134 10.71 -1.72 7.79
CA LYS A 134 11.38 -0.44 7.49
C LYS A 134 11.16 0.02 6.05
N LYS A 135 10.39 -0.72 5.26
CA LYS A 135 10.21 -0.44 3.84
C LYS A 135 9.31 0.76 3.61
N VAL A 136 9.85 1.75 2.93
CA VAL A 136 9.14 3.00 2.60
C VAL A 136 8.56 2.90 1.19
N TYR A 137 7.32 3.34 1.06
CA TYR A 137 6.60 3.50 -0.21
C TYR A 137 6.30 4.95 -0.50
N LYS A 138 6.26 5.29 -1.78
CA LYS A 138 5.94 6.62 -2.28
C LYS A 138 4.69 6.58 -3.15
N ASP A 139 3.76 7.49 -2.86
CA ASP A 139 2.68 7.85 -3.79
C ASP A 139 3.08 9.12 -4.51
N VAL A 140 3.08 9.09 -5.83
CA VAL A 140 3.55 10.16 -6.69
C VAL A 140 2.48 10.52 -7.69
N LEU A 141 2.09 11.79 -7.72
CA LEU A 141 1.22 12.36 -8.74
C LEU A 141 2.03 12.56 -10.01
N ILE A 142 1.52 12.07 -11.14
CA ILE A 142 2.16 12.20 -12.45
C ILE A 142 1.22 12.90 -13.45
N TYR A 143 1.78 13.71 -14.34
CA TYR A 143 1.05 14.36 -15.43
C TYR A 143 1.98 14.67 -16.60
N LYS A 144 1.43 14.71 -17.83
CA LYS A 144 2.24 14.98 -19.04
C LYS A 144 2.85 16.37 -19.03
N ASN A 145 4.07 16.47 -19.54
CA ASN A 145 4.74 17.76 -19.76
C ASN A 145 3.86 18.69 -20.61
N GLY A 146 3.74 19.94 -20.18
CA GLY A 146 2.92 20.93 -20.87
C GLY A 146 1.40 20.74 -20.69
N TYR A 147 0.95 19.77 -19.91
CA TYR A 147 -0.46 19.61 -19.61
C TYR A 147 -0.96 20.73 -18.71
N LYS A 148 -1.95 21.50 -19.21
CA LYS A 148 -2.63 22.54 -18.41
C LYS A 148 -3.73 21.92 -17.58
N LEU A 149 -3.61 22.03 -16.26
CA LEU A 149 -4.59 21.53 -15.31
C LEU A 149 -5.97 22.20 -15.54
N SER A 150 -7.00 21.39 -15.76
CA SER A 150 -8.39 21.81 -15.79
C SER A 150 -8.88 22.21 -14.40
N LYS A 151 -10.09 22.77 -14.31
CA LYS A 151 -10.73 23.05 -13.01
C LYS A 151 -10.90 21.79 -12.17
N LEU A 152 -11.32 20.70 -12.82
CA LEU A 152 -11.50 19.39 -12.14
C LEU A 152 -10.16 18.81 -11.65
N ASP A 153 -9.07 18.99 -12.42
CA ASP A 153 -7.74 18.54 -11.99
C ASP A 153 -7.29 19.26 -10.72
N ARG A 154 -7.48 20.56 -10.68
CA ARG A 154 -7.14 21.37 -9.49
C ARG A 154 -7.97 20.96 -8.28
N GLN A 155 -9.27 20.76 -8.47
CA GLN A 155 -10.15 20.27 -7.40
C GLN A 155 -9.68 18.91 -6.89
N PHE A 156 -9.37 17.97 -7.78
CA PHE A 156 -8.84 16.66 -7.40
C PHE A 156 -7.55 16.76 -6.58
N ILE A 157 -6.61 17.63 -6.98
CA ILE A 157 -5.35 17.84 -6.24
C ILE A 157 -5.62 18.43 -4.85
N THR A 158 -6.57 19.39 -4.74
CA THR A 158 -6.98 19.95 -3.45
C THR A 158 -7.52 18.86 -2.52
N GLU A 159 -8.49 18.07 -2.98
CA GLU A 159 -9.07 16.97 -2.21
C GLU A 159 -8.03 15.91 -1.82
N LEU A 160 -7.09 15.61 -2.72
CA LEU A 160 -5.97 14.70 -2.44
C LEU A 160 -5.09 15.23 -1.31
N CYS A 161 -4.75 16.52 -1.33
CA CYS A 161 -3.95 17.16 -0.27
C CYS A 161 -4.70 17.21 1.07
N GLU A 162 -6.00 17.46 1.06
CA GLU A 162 -6.85 17.45 2.27
C GLU A 162 -6.96 16.04 2.85
N SER A 163 -7.21 15.04 2.01
CA SER A 163 -7.25 13.63 2.42
C SER A 163 -5.93 13.18 3.03
N LYS A 164 -4.80 13.55 2.42
CA LYS A 164 -3.47 13.28 2.98
C LYS A 164 -3.34 13.81 4.41
N ARG A 165 -3.70 15.08 4.65
CA ARG A 165 -3.59 15.70 5.99
C ARG A 165 -4.49 15.05 7.02
N LYS A 166 -5.58 14.43 6.59
CA LYS A 166 -6.55 13.79 7.48
C LYS A 166 -6.18 12.36 7.87
N TYR A 167 -5.48 11.63 7.00
CA TYR A 167 -5.29 10.18 7.16
C TYR A 167 -3.83 9.75 7.25
N ILE A 168 -2.88 10.65 7.04
CA ILE A 168 -1.44 10.41 7.12
C ILE A 168 -0.78 11.45 8.01
#